data_81eecb088c7c6b3b00c80edc03ea12ca
#
_entry.id   81eecb088c7c6b3b00c80edc03ea12ca
#
_cell.length_a   1.000
_cell.length_b   1.000
_cell.length_c   1.000
_cell.angle_alpha   90.00
_cell.angle_beta   90.00
_cell.angle_gamma   90.00
#
_symmetry.space_group_name_H-M   'P 1'
#
loop_
_entity.id
_entity.type
_entity.pdbx_description
1 polymer ?
#
loop_
_entity_poly.entity_id
_entity_poly.type
_entity_poly.pdbx_seq_one_letter_code
_entity_poly.pdbx_strand_id
1 'polypeptide(L)'
;LNVSGRTHVRACPERTCVGCRKRAAKHELLRVVAGEGECVPDPRGTLPGRGAYLHPDPNCLDLAVRRRAFPRALRVQGALDPGALREHVGAEASPADRQSAH
;
A
#
# COMPACT_ATOMS: atom_id res chain seq x y z
N LEU A 1 -7.39 -25.63 -24.51
CA LEU A 1 -7.28 -25.15 -24.24
C LEU A 1 -7.02 -24.65 -23.79
N ASN A 2 -7.04 -24.43 -23.71
CA ASN A 2 -6.90 -23.76 -23.22
C ASN A 2 -6.47 -23.25 -22.77
N VAL A 3 -6.35 -23.17 -22.94
CA VAL A 3 -6.05 -22.55 -22.48
C VAL A 3 -5.58 -22.00 -22.07
N SER A 4 -5.46 -21.87 -22.25
CA SER A 4 -5.07 -21.20 -21.80
C SER A 4 -4.72 -20.72 -21.19
N GLY A 5 -4.70 -20.74 -21.15
CA GLY A 5 -4.47 -20.13 -20.55
C GLY A 5 -4.18 -19.81 -19.94
N ARG A 6 -4.37 -19.88 -20.08
CA ARG A 6 -4.24 -19.49 -19.49
C ARG A 6 -3.72 -18.86 -19.06
N THR A 7 -3.56 -18.59 -19.27
CA THR A 7 -3.15 -17.89 -18.85
C THR A 7 -3.01 -17.29 -18.21
N HIS A 8 -3.30 -17.15 -18.17
CA HIS A 8 -3.32 -16.44 -17.59
C HIS A 8 -2.84 -16.13 -16.84
N VAL A 9 -2.79 -16.46 -16.85
CA VAL A 9 -2.48 -16.21 -16.22
C VAL A 9 -1.82 -15.79 -15.62
N ARG A 10 -1.51 -15.70 -15.68
CA ARG A 10 -0.78 -15.18 -15.16
C ARG A 10 -0.84 -14.12 -14.74
N ALA A 11 -0.94 -14.36 -14.81
CA ALA A 11 -1.86 -13.42 -14.22
C ALA A 11 -1.26 -12.56 -13.17
N CYS A 12 -1.93 -11.45 -12.90
CA CYS A 12 -1.50 -10.55 -11.86
C CYS A 12 -1.88 -11.11 -10.50
N PRO A 13 -0.94 -11.26 -9.60
CA PRO A 13 -1.31 -11.63 -8.24
C PRO A 13 -2.15 -10.54 -7.60
N GLU A 14 -3.03 -10.94 -6.72
CA GLU A 14 -3.86 -10.01 -5.99
C GLU A 14 -3.41 -9.89 -4.57
N ARG A 15 -3.65 -8.72 -3.99
CA ARG A 15 -3.35 -8.46 -2.60
C ARG A 15 -4.53 -7.72 -1.99
N THR A 16 -4.54 -7.61 -0.69
CA THR A 16 -5.63 -6.94 0.01
C THR A 16 -5.11 -5.62 0.56
N CYS A 17 -5.84 -4.54 0.27
CA CYS A 17 -5.52 -3.24 0.84
C CYS A 17 -5.78 -3.28 2.34
N VAL A 18 -4.78 -2.90 3.15
CA VAL A 18 -4.92 -2.97 4.60
C VAL A 18 -5.85 -1.89 5.14
N GLY A 19 -6.16 -0.88 4.33
CA GLY A 19 -7.09 0.16 4.74
C GLY A 19 -8.54 -0.23 4.48
N CYS A 20 -8.91 -0.36 3.21
CA CYS A 20 -10.30 -0.65 2.86
C CYS A 20 -10.63 -2.14 2.86
N ARG A 21 -9.62 -2.99 2.89
CA ARG A 21 -9.76 -4.44 2.95
C ARG A 21 -10.33 -5.06 1.69
N LYS A 22 -10.28 -4.32 0.60
CA LYS A 22 -10.69 -4.86 -0.69
C LYS A 22 -9.48 -5.42 -1.42
N ARG A 23 -9.71 -6.41 -2.23
CA ARG A 23 -8.65 -7.02 -3.02
C ARG A 23 -8.47 -6.24 -4.31
N ALA A 24 -7.24 -6.20 -4.77
CA ALA A 24 -6.91 -5.54 -6.02
C ALA A 24 -5.65 -6.16 -6.58
N ALA A 25 -5.38 -5.90 -7.85
CA ALA A 25 -4.16 -6.38 -8.45
C ALA A 25 -2.96 -5.77 -7.74
N LYS A 26 -1.93 -6.57 -7.58
CA LYS A 26 -0.74 -6.14 -6.84
C LYS A 26 -0.18 -4.84 -7.40
N HIS A 27 -0.19 -4.67 -8.72
CA HIS A 27 0.39 -3.48 -9.31
C HIS A 27 -0.46 -2.24 -9.08
N GLU A 28 -1.69 -2.40 -8.63
CA GLU A 28 -2.55 -1.27 -8.29
C GLU A 28 -2.37 -0.82 -6.85
N LEU A 29 -1.59 -1.54 -6.09
CA LEU A 29 -1.40 -1.27 -4.68
C LEU A 29 0.04 -0.85 -4.43
N LEU A 30 0.22 -0.01 -3.44
CA LEU A 30 1.53 0.40 -2.99
C LEU A 30 2.00 -0.55 -1.91
N ARG A 31 3.20 -1.08 -2.06
CA ARG A 31 3.79 -1.91 -1.02
C ARG A 31 4.39 -1.02 0.05
N VAL A 32 4.23 -1.40 1.30
CA VAL A 32 4.73 -0.67 2.45
C VAL A 32 5.51 -1.63 3.31
N VAL A 33 6.69 -1.23 3.76
CA VAL A 33 7.48 -2.04 4.67
C VAL A 33 7.76 -1.24 5.92
N ALA A 34 8.19 -1.92 6.98
CA ALA A 34 8.53 -1.27 8.23
C ALA A 34 9.97 -0.81 8.18
N GLY A 35 10.19 0.47 8.43
CA GLY A 35 11.52 0.98 8.69
C GLY A 35 11.73 1.06 10.19
N GLU A 36 12.61 1.95 10.59
CA GLU A 36 12.87 2.11 12.02
C GLU A 36 11.80 3.04 12.58
N GLY A 37 10.74 2.43 13.08
CA GLY A 37 9.67 3.18 13.68
C GLY A 37 8.77 3.88 12.70
N GLU A 38 8.84 3.56 11.42
CA GLU A 38 8.02 4.24 10.43
C GLU A 38 7.59 3.33 9.32
N CYS A 39 6.53 3.74 8.64
CA CYS A 39 6.06 3.06 7.45
C CYS A 39 6.83 3.61 6.26
N VAL A 40 7.46 2.73 5.50
CA VAL A 40 8.30 3.13 4.37
C VAL A 40 7.61 2.70 3.08
N PRO A 41 7.29 3.63 2.19
CA PRO A 41 6.72 3.24 0.90
C PRO A 41 7.77 2.55 0.04
N ASP A 42 7.34 1.51 -0.65
CA ASP A 42 8.23 0.69 -1.46
C ASP A 42 7.61 0.53 -2.85
N PRO A 43 7.60 1.60 -3.64
CA PRO A 43 6.93 1.56 -4.94
C PRO A 43 7.53 0.55 -5.91
N ARG A 44 8.79 0.21 -5.76
CA ARG A 44 9.42 -0.76 -6.65
C ARG A 44 9.29 -2.18 -6.17
N GLY A 45 8.87 -2.38 -4.92
CA GLY A 45 8.73 -3.71 -4.38
C GLY A 45 10.05 -4.42 -4.16
N THR A 46 11.12 -3.66 -3.93
CA THR A 46 12.45 -4.25 -3.83
C THR A 46 13.02 -4.27 -2.42
N LEU A 47 12.39 -3.56 -1.50
CA LEU A 47 12.91 -3.53 -0.14
C LEU A 47 12.66 -4.85 0.57
N PRO A 48 13.60 -5.27 1.40
CA PRO A 48 13.44 -6.56 2.08
C PRO A 48 12.41 -6.50 3.19
N GLY A 49 11.96 -7.67 3.59
CA GLY A 49 11.09 -7.79 4.73
C GLY A 49 9.65 -7.99 4.34
N ARG A 50 8.81 -8.07 5.36
CA ARG A 50 7.39 -8.29 5.17
C ARG A 50 6.76 -7.01 4.64
N GLY A 51 5.88 -7.15 3.66
CA GLY A 51 5.21 -6.00 3.08
C GLY A 51 3.72 -6.00 3.36
N ALA A 52 3.16 -4.82 3.45
CA ALA A 52 1.72 -4.61 3.47
C ALA A 52 1.35 -3.86 2.22
N TYR A 53 0.11 -3.99 1.79
CA TYR A 53 -0.34 -3.37 0.54
C TYR A 53 -1.46 -2.39 0.82
N LEU A 54 -1.45 -1.29 0.09
CA LEU A 54 -2.36 -0.19 0.33
C LEU A 54 -2.67 0.49 -0.98
N HIS A 55 -3.95 0.80 -1.22
CA HIS A 55 -4.26 1.69 -2.35
C HIS A 55 -3.55 3.02 -2.12
N PRO A 56 -2.96 3.62 -3.15
CA PRO A 56 -2.33 4.93 -3.00
C PRO A 56 -3.40 6.02 -2.93
N ASP A 57 -4.17 5.97 -1.88
CA ASP A 57 -5.36 6.78 -1.67
C ASP A 57 -5.34 7.27 -0.24
N PRO A 58 -5.44 8.58 -0.01
CA PRO A 58 -5.43 9.09 1.37
C PRO A 58 -6.52 8.50 2.24
N ASN A 59 -7.67 8.17 1.68
CA ASN A 59 -8.73 7.56 2.47
C ASN A 59 -8.34 6.18 2.96
N CYS A 60 -7.74 5.37 2.10
CA CYS A 60 -7.29 4.06 2.51
C CYS A 60 -6.17 4.17 3.55
N LEU A 61 -5.29 5.15 3.38
CA LEU A 61 -4.23 5.37 4.34
C LEU A 61 -4.80 5.75 5.71
N ASP A 62 -5.77 6.65 5.73
CA ASP A 62 -6.38 7.05 7.00
C ASP A 62 -7.05 5.86 7.69
N LEU A 63 -7.73 5.02 6.91
CA LEU A 63 -8.34 3.84 7.48
C LEU A 63 -7.29 2.90 8.08
N ALA A 64 -6.19 2.71 7.36
CA ALA A 64 -5.14 1.82 7.83
C ALA A 64 -4.52 2.36 9.12
N VAL A 65 -4.31 3.67 9.19
CA VAL A 65 -3.72 4.27 10.37
C VAL A 65 -4.67 4.12 11.58
N ARG A 66 -5.95 4.40 11.37
CA ARG A 66 -6.92 4.29 12.45
C ARG A 66 -7.01 2.89 12.99
N ARG A 67 -6.91 1.90 12.13
CA ARG A 67 -7.04 0.50 12.53
C ARG A 67 -5.74 -0.07 13.03
N ARG A 68 -4.68 0.71 12.99
CA ARG A 68 -3.34 0.22 13.33
C ARG A 68 -3.00 -1.01 12.50
N ALA A 69 -3.36 -0.94 11.23
CA ALA A 69 -3.20 -2.09 10.35
C ALA A 69 -1.73 -2.36 10.04
N PHE A 70 -0.91 -1.31 9.95
CA PHE A 70 0.48 -1.52 9.57
C PHE A 70 1.28 -2.30 10.61
N PRO A 71 1.22 -1.96 11.91
CA PRO A 71 1.96 -2.77 12.87
C PRO A 71 1.55 -4.23 12.84
N ARG A 72 0.24 -4.49 12.70
CA ARG A 72 -0.23 -5.86 12.66
C ARG A 72 0.20 -6.58 11.40
N ALA A 73 0.04 -5.92 10.25
CA ALA A 73 0.39 -6.54 8.98
C ALA A 73 1.89 -6.78 8.86
N LEU A 74 2.67 -5.87 9.40
CA LEU A 74 4.12 -5.96 9.31
C LEU A 74 4.73 -6.68 10.50
N ARG A 75 3.90 -7.05 11.46
CA ARG A 75 4.30 -7.80 12.65
C ARG A 75 5.37 -7.06 13.45
N VAL A 76 5.11 -5.80 13.65
CA VAL A 76 5.98 -4.93 14.41
C VAL A 76 5.26 -4.54 15.69
N GLN A 77 5.96 -4.54 16.80
CA GLN A 77 5.39 -4.08 18.04
C GLN A 77 5.51 -2.57 18.13
N GLY A 78 4.47 -1.94 18.63
CA GLY A 78 4.47 -0.50 18.77
C GLY A 78 3.95 0.21 17.53
N ALA A 79 3.90 1.52 17.62
CA ALA A 79 3.36 2.33 16.55
C ALA A 79 4.39 2.54 15.46
N LEU A 80 3.91 2.70 14.24
CA LEU A 80 4.74 3.08 13.10
C LEU A 80 4.29 4.43 12.59
N ASP A 81 5.22 5.33 12.40
CA ASP A 81 4.92 6.68 11.93
C ASP A 81 4.57 6.63 10.44
N PRO A 82 3.40 7.09 10.04
CA PRO A 82 3.01 7.06 8.63
C PRO A 82 3.43 8.30 7.85
N GLY A 83 4.28 9.17 8.41
CA GLY A 83 4.59 10.44 7.77
C GLY A 83 5.14 10.32 6.37
N ALA A 84 6.18 9.51 6.18
CA ALA A 84 6.78 9.36 4.87
C ALA A 84 5.78 8.73 3.90
N LEU A 85 5.00 7.76 4.37
CA LEU A 85 4.01 7.13 3.54
C LEU A 85 2.91 8.12 3.16
N ARG A 86 2.50 8.95 4.10
CA ARG A 86 1.46 9.95 3.84
C ARG A 86 1.92 10.95 2.78
N GLU A 87 3.19 11.34 2.85
CA GLU A 87 3.72 12.24 1.84
C GLU A 87 3.74 11.59 0.46
N HIS A 88 4.13 10.34 0.41
CA HIS A 88 4.19 9.62 -0.86
C HIS A 88 2.80 9.46 -1.46
N VAL A 89 1.84 9.06 -0.64
CA VAL A 89 0.47 8.86 -1.11
C VAL A 89 -0.13 10.18 -1.56
N GLY A 90 0.13 11.25 -0.83
CA GLY A 90 -0.38 12.57 -1.22
C GLY A 90 0.16 13.01 -2.55
N ALA A 91 1.46 12.76 -2.78
CA ALA A 91 2.07 13.16 -4.04
C ALA A 91 1.49 12.37 -5.21
N GLU A 92 1.23 11.08 -4.99
CA GLU A 92 0.70 10.25 -6.06
C GLU A 92 -0.78 10.42 -6.29
N ALA A 93 -1.51 10.68 -5.21
CA ALA A 93 -2.95 10.65 -5.31
C ALA A 93 -3.48 11.75 -6.21
N SER A 94 -2.95 12.95 -6.08
CA SER A 94 -3.52 14.03 -6.86
C SER A 94 -2.71 15.29 -6.76
N PRO A 95 -1.78 15.51 -7.67
CA PRO A 95 -1.11 16.80 -7.69
C PRO A 95 -2.06 17.95 -7.87
N ALA A 96 -3.12 17.74 -8.61
CA ALA A 96 -4.09 18.79 -8.82
C ALA A 96 -4.77 19.22 -7.54
N ASP A 97 -4.99 18.27 -6.65
CA ASP A 97 -5.61 18.61 -5.39
C ASP A 97 -4.76 19.55 -4.59
N ARG A 98 -3.47 19.35 -4.64
CA ARG A 98 -2.63 20.23 -3.90
C ARG A 98 -2.68 21.63 -4.43
N GLN A 99 -2.81 21.75 -5.74
CA GLN A 99 -2.92 23.05 -6.32
C GLN A 99 -4.19 23.73 -5.92
N SER A 100 -5.25 22.97 -5.93
CA SER A 100 -6.50 23.59 -5.58
C SER A 100 -6.56 23.91 -4.11
N ALA A 101 -5.71 23.33 -3.34
CA ALA A 101 -5.71 23.61 -1.92
C ALA A 101 -5.18 24.99 -1.62
N HIS A 102 -4.68 25.64 -2.61
CA HIS A 102 -4.25 26.96 -2.38
C HIS A 102 -4.73 27.84 -3.35
#